data_e2461710845d23963bc962d10d3d940f
#
_entry.id   e2461710845d23963bc962d10d3d940f
#
_cell.length_a   1.000
_cell.length_b   1.000
_cell.length_c   1.000
_cell.angle_alpha   90.00
_cell.angle_beta   90.00
_cell.angle_gamma   90.00
#
_symmetry.space_group_name_H-M   'P 1'
#
loop_
_entity.id
_entity.type
_entity.pdbx_description
1 polymer ?
#
loop_
_entity_poly.entity_id
_entity_poly.type
_entity_poly.pdbx_seq_one_letter_code
_entity_poly.pdbx_strand_id
1 'polypeptide(L)'
;AIETVQNAFTPENLGDIVTQEGIVTSEEAVEEFLGRTVKTADLNIVNASKEDSSTQGMGTTIVIAWILNDKAYICWCGDSRCYVFNGNSGFCRLSKDHSYVQDLVDQGKLDPENAFDHPYSNIITRCLGDPTNRSNPDFRSYNLKDGDTLLLCSDGLCGLCHDEEIMQIIEENQDDLMTCKDRLIEAALEAGGYDNITIVLCHIM
;
A
#
# COMPACT_ATOMS: atom_id res chain seq x y z
N ALA A 1 0.23 13.90 2.44
CA ALA A 1 0.44 12.59 3.08
C ALA A 1 1.94 12.23 3.10
N ILE A 2 2.61 12.14 1.96
CA ILE A 2 4.03 11.73 1.87
C ILE A 2 4.93 12.60 2.77
N GLU A 3 4.85 13.92 2.69
CA GLU A 3 5.64 14.82 3.52
C GLU A 3 5.41 14.58 5.02
N THR A 4 4.18 14.31 5.44
CA THR A 4 3.85 13.99 6.84
C THR A 4 4.54 12.70 7.28
N VAL A 5 4.53 11.67 6.41
CA VAL A 5 5.22 10.40 6.68
C VAL A 5 6.73 10.64 6.79
N GLN A 6 7.34 11.34 5.83
CA GLN A 6 8.77 11.65 5.88
C GLN A 6 9.17 12.40 7.16
N ASN A 7 8.37 13.39 7.58
CA ASN A 7 8.62 14.16 8.79
C ASN A 7 8.39 13.36 10.09
N ALA A 8 7.65 12.25 10.06
CA ALA A 8 7.47 11.38 11.21
C ALA A 8 8.71 10.50 11.49
N PHE A 9 9.44 10.09 10.43
CA PHE A 9 10.60 9.19 10.53
C PHE A 9 11.88 9.95 10.93
N THR A 10 11.87 10.58 12.10
CA THR A 10 13.04 11.26 12.67
C THR A 10 13.65 10.43 13.81
N PRO A 11 14.97 10.54 14.09
CA PRO A 11 15.60 9.82 15.20
C PRO A 11 14.90 10.07 16.54
N GLU A 12 14.36 11.27 16.76
CA GLU A 12 13.63 11.64 17.98
C GLU A 12 12.33 10.84 18.12
N ASN A 13 11.54 10.72 17.05
CA ASN A 13 10.27 9.99 17.06
C ASN A 13 10.45 8.47 17.08
N LEU A 14 11.59 7.98 16.61
CA LEU A 14 11.88 6.54 16.52
C LEU A 14 12.60 6.00 17.77
N GLY A 15 13.12 6.87 18.66
CA GLY A 15 13.94 6.45 19.78
C GLY A 15 13.27 5.51 20.78
N ASP A 16 11.92 5.54 20.89
CA ASP A 16 11.14 4.63 21.72
C ASP A 16 10.70 3.35 20.98
N ILE A 17 10.85 3.32 19.66
CA ILE A 17 10.37 2.24 18.79
C ILE A 17 11.52 1.34 18.36
N VAL A 18 12.66 1.98 18.05
CA VAL A 18 13.86 1.30 17.56
C VAL A 18 15.03 1.62 18.48
N THR A 19 15.69 0.60 19.01
CA THR A 19 16.89 0.79 19.84
C THR A 19 18.05 1.40 19.02
N GLN A 20 19.12 1.84 19.69
CA GLN A 20 20.34 2.31 19.01
C GLN A 20 21.01 1.25 18.14
N GLU A 21 20.74 -0.03 18.41
CA GLU A 21 21.21 -1.18 17.63
C GLU A 21 20.25 -1.54 16.47
N GLY A 22 19.18 -0.77 16.25
CA GLY A 22 18.21 -1.00 15.18
C GLY A 22 17.18 -2.09 15.47
N ILE A 23 17.01 -2.48 16.73
CA ILE A 23 16.06 -3.52 17.14
C ILE A 23 14.72 -2.87 17.47
N VAL A 24 13.62 -3.40 16.91
CA VAL A 24 12.24 -2.96 17.21
C VAL A 24 11.89 -3.38 18.64
N THR A 25 11.35 -2.46 19.42
CA THR A 25 10.96 -2.72 20.82
C THR A 25 9.76 -3.65 20.91
N SER A 26 8.74 -3.46 20.06
CA SER A 26 7.60 -4.36 19.85
C SER A 26 6.88 -4.07 18.54
N GLU A 27 6.14 -5.04 18.02
CA GLU A 27 5.30 -4.84 16.82
C GLU A 27 4.17 -3.85 17.09
N GLU A 28 3.61 -3.88 18.30
CA GLU A 28 2.56 -2.95 18.71
C GLU A 28 3.05 -1.49 18.72
N ALA A 29 4.31 -1.24 19.10
CA ALA A 29 4.90 0.09 19.06
C ALA A 29 5.04 0.60 17.63
N VAL A 30 5.41 -0.28 16.69
CA VAL A 30 5.46 0.05 15.25
C VAL A 30 4.07 0.33 14.70
N GLU A 31 3.10 -0.53 15.01
CA GLU A 31 1.70 -0.35 14.58
C GLU A 31 1.13 0.97 15.09
N GLU A 32 1.34 1.29 16.37
CA GLU A 32 0.88 2.55 16.96
C GLU A 32 1.56 3.75 16.30
N PHE A 33 2.85 3.68 16.03
CA PHE A 33 3.59 4.75 15.35
C PHE A 33 3.07 4.99 13.93
N LEU A 34 2.94 3.93 13.11
CA LEU A 34 2.43 4.02 11.76
C LEU A 34 0.97 4.50 11.74
N GLY A 35 0.15 3.98 12.66
CA GLY A 35 -1.24 4.40 12.80
C GLY A 35 -1.38 5.88 13.17
N ARG A 36 -0.56 6.40 14.09
CA ARG A 36 -0.51 7.83 14.43
C ARG A 36 -0.03 8.68 13.26
N THR A 37 0.97 8.20 12.52
CA THR A 37 1.51 8.89 11.34
C THR A 37 0.43 9.02 10.25
N VAL A 38 -0.32 7.96 9.96
CA VAL A 38 -1.43 7.98 9.00
C VAL A 38 -2.55 8.91 9.46
N LYS A 39 -2.92 8.89 10.74
CA LYS A 39 -3.93 9.81 11.29
C LYS A 39 -3.49 11.27 11.23
N THR A 40 -2.20 11.55 11.45
CA THR A 40 -1.67 12.91 11.31
C THR A 40 -1.74 13.36 9.85
N ALA A 41 -1.42 12.48 8.89
CA ALA A 41 -1.55 12.78 7.47
C ALA A 41 -3.02 13.07 7.09
N ASP A 42 -3.97 12.28 7.60
CA ASP A 42 -5.40 12.51 7.42
C ASP A 42 -5.83 13.90 7.91
N LEU A 43 -5.49 14.24 9.15
CA LEU A 43 -5.80 15.55 9.72
C LEU A 43 -5.22 16.70 8.92
N ASN A 44 -4.00 16.57 8.40
CA ASN A 44 -3.36 17.58 7.56
C ASN A 44 -4.13 17.77 6.24
N ILE A 45 -4.61 16.69 5.62
CA ILE A 45 -5.42 16.75 4.40
C ILE A 45 -6.78 17.43 4.69
N VAL A 46 -7.46 17.00 5.75
CA VAL A 46 -8.75 17.58 6.16
C VAL A 46 -8.61 19.08 6.45
N ASN A 47 -7.53 19.50 7.12
CA ASN A 47 -7.30 20.91 7.42
C ASN A 47 -7.01 21.72 6.16
N ALA A 48 -6.14 21.23 5.28
CA ALA A 48 -5.84 21.90 4.01
C ALA A 48 -7.12 22.04 3.14
N SER A 49 -7.96 21.01 3.11
CA SER A 49 -9.26 21.05 2.41
C SER A 49 -10.25 22.08 2.98
N LYS A 50 -10.11 22.45 4.27
CA LYS A 50 -10.93 23.51 4.88
C LYS A 50 -10.40 24.92 4.60
N GLU A 51 -9.07 25.05 4.47
CA GLU A 51 -8.40 26.33 4.23
C GLU A 51 -8.54 26.81 2.78
N ASP A 52 -8.60 25.87 1.83
CA ASP A 52 -8.73 26.13 0.41
C ASP A 52 -9.95 25.43 -0.19
N SER A 53 -10.96 26.20 -0.55
CA SER A 53 -12.19 25.67 -1.15
C SER A 53 -11.99 24.94 -2.48
N SER A 54 -10.88 25.20 -3.20
CA SER A 54 -10.54 24.50 -4.43
C SER A 54 -10.14 23.04 -4.20
N THR A 55 -9.75 22.69 -2.97
CA THR A 55 -9.36 21.36 -2.55
C THR A 55 -10.44 20.65 -1.72
N GLN A 56 -11.65 21.21 -1.69
CA GLN A 56 -12.76 20.65 -0.93
C GLN A 56 -13.09 19.23 -1.39
N GLY A 57 -13.12 18.29 -0.44
CA GLY A 57 -13.37 16.87 -0.72
C GLY A 57 -12.18 16.10 -1.25
N MET A 58 -10.98 16.69 -1.26
CA MET A 58 -9.79 15.94 -1.61
C MET A 58 -9.53 14.81 -0.62
N GLY A 59 -9.12 13.67 -1.14
CA GLY A 59 -8.73 12.51 -0.38
C GLY A 59 -7.59 11.74 -1.06
N THR A 60 -7.01 10.79 -0.36
CA THR A 60 -5.99 9.92 -0.92
C THR A 60 -5.97 8.58 -0.19
N THR A 61 -5.53 7.55 -0.86
CA THR A 61 -5.11 6.29 -0.23
C THR A 61 -3.68 6.43 0.28
N ILE A 62 -3.23 5.48 1.07
CA ILE A 62 -1.84 5.34 1.49
C ILE A 62 -1.49 3.88 1.67
N VAL A 63 -0.29 3.51 1.23
CA VAL A 63 0.36 2.24 1.56
C VAL A 63 1.81 2.52 1.93
N ILE A 64 2.24 1.99 3.06
CA ILE A 64 3.58 2.15 3.62
C ILE A 64 4.17 0.76 3.85
N ALA A 65 5.42 0.54 3.42
CA ALA A 65 6.23 -0.59 3.86
C ALA A 65 7.49 -0.04 4.54
N TRP A 66 7.59 -0.24 5.85
CA TRP A 66 8.78 0.08 6.63
C TRP A 66 9.59 -1.19 6.83
N ILE A 67 10.75 -1.24 6.18
CA ILE A 67 11.67 -2.37 6.26
C ILE A 67 12.68 -2.09 7.35
N LEU A 68 12.77 -3.02 8.30
CA LEU A 68 13.75 -2.96 9.37
C LEU A 68 14.29 -4.36 9.65
N ASN A 69 15.60 -4.53 9.45
CA ASN A 69 16.27 -5.83 9.47
C ASN A 69 15.61 -6.81 8.48
N ASP A 70 15.18 -7.96 8.96
CA ASP A 70 14.54 -9.05 8.21
C ASP A 70 13.00 -8.98 8.23
N LYS A 71 12.42 -7.81 8.56
CA LYS A 71 10.97 -7.66 8.64
C LYS A 71 10.46 -6.43 7.92
N ALA A 72 9.37 -6.58 7.19
CA ALA A 72 8.58 -5.50 6.64
C ALA A 72 7.32 -5.26 7.49
N TYR A 73 7.08 -4.01 7.84
CA TYR A 73 5.90 -3.54 8.53
C TYR A 73 5.04 -2.76 7.54
N ILE A 74 3.90 -3.32 7.18
CA ILE A 74 3.00 -2.77 6.17
C ILE A 74 1.83 -2.10 6.88
N CYS A 75 1.53 -0.85 6.50
CA CYS A 75 0.37 -0.10 6.99
C CYS A 75 -0.33 0.54 5.79
N TRP A 76 -1.65 0.41 5.69
CA TRP A 76 -2.38 0.95 4.55
C TRP A 76 -3.78 1.45 4.93
N CYS A 77 -4.28 2.39 4.15
CA CYS A 77 -5.65 2.87 4.19
C CYS A 77 -6.10 3.19 2.75
N GLY A 78 -7.02 2.41 2.22
CA GLY A 78 -7.49 2.47 0.83
C GLY A 78 -7.31 1.15 0.10
N ASP A 79 -7.25 1.20 -1.23
CA ASP A 79 -7.15 0.09 -2.17
C ASP A 79 -5.82 0.04 -2.93
N SER A 80 -4.89 0.95 -2.62
CA SER A 80 -3.48 0.78 -3.01
C SER A 80 -2.90 -0.45 -2.32
N ARG A 81 -2.13 -1.25 -3.05
CA ARG A 81 -1.74 -2.59 -2.61
C ARG A 81 -0.26 -2.73 -2.33
N CYS A 82 0.05 -3.66 -1.43
CA CYS A 82 1.39 -4.19 -1.19
C CYS A 82 1.39 -5.69 -1.48
N TYR A 83 2.36 -6.12 -2.29
CA TYR A 83 2.60 -7.53 -2.62
C TYR A 83 4.02 -7.93 -2.26
N VAL A 84 4.24 -9.22 -2.08
CA VAL A 84 5.56 -9.84 -2.04
C VAL A 84 5.63 -10.97 -3.06
N PHE A 85 6.72 -11.02 -3.80
CA PHE A 85 7.09 -12.11 -4.70
C PHE A 85 8.42 -12.73 -4.25
N ASN A 86 8.51 -14.05 -4.34
CA ASN A 86 9.75 -14.80 -4.16
C ASN A 86 9.71 -16.05 -5.02
N GLY A 87 10.74 -16.29 -5.82
CA GLY A 87 10.80 -17.45 -6.72
C GLY A 87 10.61 -18.81 -6.05
N ASN A 88 10.85 -18.90 -4.74
CA ASN A 88 10.68 -20.15 -3.97
C ASN A 88 9.35 -20.25 -3.25
N SER A 89 8.75 -19.13 -2.82
CA SER A 89 7.51 -19.10 -2.02
C SER A 89 6.31 -18.52 -2.75
N GLY A 90 6.51 -18.03 -3.98
CA GLY A 90 5.44 -17.53 -4.85
C GLY A 90 5.08 -16.06 -4.60
N PHE A 91 3.87 -15.70 -5.00
CA PHE A 91 3.31 -14.35 -4.95
C PHE A 91 2.21 -14.27 -3.89
N CYS A 92 2.22 -13.21 -3.09
CA CYS A 92 1.24 -13.00 -2.05
C CYS A 92 0.90 -11.52 -1.90
N ARG A 93 -0.39 -11.19 -1.86
CA ARG A 93 -0.86 -9.86 -1.49
C ARG A 93 -0.80 -9.70 0.03
N LEU A 94 -0.06 -8.69 0.50
CA LEU A 94 0.12 -8.39 1.92
C LEU A 94 -0.93 -7.42 2.45
N SER A 95 -1.46 -6.52 1.63
CA SER A 95 -2.57 -5.63 1.99
C SER A 95 -3.91 -6.21 1.55
N LYS A 96 -4.98 -5.76 2.17
CA LYS A 96 -6.37 -6.08 1.83
C LYS A 96 -7.11 -4.79 1.52
N ASP A 97 -7.77 -4.72 0.36
CA ASP A 97 -8.41 -3.51 -0.09
C ASP A 97 -9.52 -3.03 0.86
N HIS A 98 -9.54 -1.74 1.15
CA HIS A 98 -10.67 -1.10 1.77
C HIS A 98 -11.66 -0.64 0.69
N SER A 99 -12.34 -1.60 0.07
CA SER A 99 -13.27 -1.38 -1.03
C SER A 99 -14.61 -2.06 -0.79
N TYR A 100 -15.65 -1.56 -1.45
CA TYR A 100 -16.99 -2.13 -1.37
C TYR A 100 -17.01 -3.60 -1.84
N VAL A 101 -16.28 -3.90 -2.91
CA VAL A 101 -16.24 -5.27 -3.45
C VAL A 101 -15.52 -6.23 -2.49
N GLN A 102 -14.46 -5.76 -1.81
CA GLN A 102 -13.79 -6.56 -0.80
C GLN A 102 -14.70 -6.85 0.40
N ASP A 103 -15.49 -5.86 0.82
CA ASP A 103 -16.51 -6.05 1.89
C ASP A 103 -17.57 -7.10 1.48
N LEU A 104 -17.96 -7.16 0.20
CA LEU A 104 -18.87 -8.19 -0.31
C LEU A 104 -18.23 -9.57 -0.33
N VAL A 105 -16.97 -9.67 -0.71
CA VAL A 105 -16.19 -10.93 -0.68
C VAL A 105 -16.10 -11.46 0.75
N ASP A 106 -15.75 -10.59 1.71
CA ASP A 106 -15.62 -10.95 3.12
C ASP A 106 -16.93 -11.43 3.75
N GLN A 107 -18.06 -10.90 3.27
CA GLN A 107 -19.39 -11.33 3.69
C GLN A 107 -19.89 -12.58 2.96
N GLY A 108 -19.09 -13.16 2.06
CA GLY A 108 -19.48 -14.30 1.22
C GLY A 108 -20.62 -13.98 0.22
N LYS A 109 -20.80 -12.69 -0.12
CA LYS A 109 -21.82 -12.22 -1.07
C LYS A 109 -21.31 -12.09 -2.50
N LEU A 110 -20.01 -12.09 -2.67
CA LEU A 110 -19.32 -12.00 -3.95
C LEU A 110 -18.20 -13.03 -3.97
N ASP A 111 -18.08 -13.78 -5.07
CA ASP A 111 -16.94 -14.66 -5.29
C ASP A 111 -15.69 -13.79 -5.56
N PRO A 112 -14.53 -14.08 -4.93
CA PRO A 112 -13.28 -13.35 -5.17
C PRO A 112 -12.92 -13.21 -6.65
N GLU A 113 -13.17 -14.23 -7.47
CA GLU A 113 -12.90 -14.22 -8.91
C GLU A 113 -13.70 -13.15 -9.67
N ASN A 114 -14.85 -12.73 -9.14
CA ASN A 114 -15.71 -11.72 -9.75
C ASN A 114 -15.47 -10.30 -9.20
N ALA A 115 -14.52 -10.12 -8.27
CA ALA A 115 -14.30 -8.84 -7.63
C ALA A 115 -13.62 -7.82 -8.56
N PHE A 116 -12.70 -8.28 -9.42
CA PHE A 116 -11.91 -7.43 -10.31
C PHE A 116 -12.80 -6.69 -11.33
N ASP A 117 -13.65 -7.40 -12.05
CA ASP A 117 -14.53 -6.85 -13.09
C ASP A 117 -15.87 -6.32 -12.55
N HIS A 118 -16.02 -6.20 -11.23
CA HIS A 118 -17.28 -5.77 -10.64
C HIS A 118 -17.56 -4.28 -10.93
N PRO A 119 -18.80 -3.88 -11.30
CA PRO A 119 -19.13 -2.49 -11.64
C PRO A 119 -18.82 -1.45 -10.54
N TYR A 120 -18.64 -1.90 -9.30
CA TYR A 120 -18.32 -1.08 -8.14
C TYR A 120 -16.92 -1.37 -7.59
N SER A 121 -16.00 -1.91 -8.41
CA SER A 121 -14.62 -2.21 -8.00
C SER A 121 -13.85 -0.96 -7.57
N ASN A 122 -14.20 0.20 -8.12
CA ASN A 122 -13.58 1.51 -7.83
C ASN A 122 -14.14 2.21 -6.57
N ILE A 123 -15.09 1.59 -5.84
CA ILE A 123 -15.65 2.22 -4.63
C ILE A 123 -14.82 1.85 -3.41
N ILE A 124 -14.05 2.82 -2.92
CA ILE A 124 -13.29 2.69 -1.67
C ILE A 124 -14.18 2.96 -0.45
N THR A 125 -13.91 2.24 0.65
CA THR A 125 -14.63 2.37 1.92
C THR A 125 -13.82 3.09 2.99
N ARG A 126 -12.49 3.23 2.79
CA ARG A 126 -11.60 4.00 3.66
C ARG A 126 -10.56 4.76 2.84
N CYS A 127 -10.31 6.03 3.22
CA CYS A 127 -9.27 6.88 2.66
C CYS A 127 -8.88 7.96 3.67
N LEU A 128 -7.80 8.69 3.40
CA LEU A 128 -7.40 9.88 4.12
C LEU A 128 -8.10 11.11 3.51
N GLY A 129 -8.43 12.09 4.35
CA GLY A 129 -9.09 13.33 3.93
C GLY A 129 -10.61 13.27 4.00
N ASP A 130 -11.19 12.10 4.33
CA ASP A 130 -12.64 11.96 4.51
C ASP A 130 -13.08 12.57 5.86
N PRO A 131 -13.92 13.61 5.86
CA PRO A 131 -14.39 14.25 7.09
C PRO A 131 -15.26 13.34 7.97
N THR A 132 -15.71 12.19 7.46
CA THR A 132 -16.46 11.18 8.22
C THR A 132 -15.59 10.25 9.06
N ASN A 133 -14.27 10.50 9.10
CA ASN A 133 -13.27 9.76 9.88
C ASN A 133 -13.14 8.28 9.49
N ARG A 134 -13.03 8.02 8.19
CA ARG A 134 -12.81 6.67 7.65
C ARG A 134 -11.31 6.34 7.46
N SER A 135 -10.41 7.09 8.07
CA SER A 135 -8.96 6.95 7.97
C SER A 135 -8.36 5.92 8.96
N ASN A 136 -9.05 4.80 9.20
CA ASN A 136 -8.51 3.72 10.01
C ASN A 136 -7.61 2.83 9.15
N PRO A 137 -6.28 2.88 9.33
CA PRO A 137 -5.38 2.00 8.61
C PRO A 137 -5.46 0.58 9.18
N ASP A 138 -5.20 -0.40 8.33
CA ASP A 138 -4.88 -1.76 8.73
C ASP A 138 -3.35 -1.94 8.73
N PHE A 139 -2.90 -2.97 9.43
CA PHE A 139 -1.50 -3.26 9.66
C PHE A 139 -1.20 -4.75 9.47
N ARG A 140 0.01 -5.03 8.96
CA ARG A 140 0.54 -6.40 8.85
C ARG A 140 2.06 -6.37 8.93
N SER A 141 2.66 -7.32 9.66
CA SER A 141 4.08 -7.62 9.58
C SER A 141 4.35 -8.83 8.68
N TYR A 142 5.51 -8.84 8.01
CA TYR A 142 5.97 -9.93 7.16
C TYR A 142 7.46 -10.15 7.38
N ASN A 143 7.86 -11.42 7.63
CA ASN A 143 9.27 -11.77 7.73
C ASN A 143 9.86 -11.91 6.33
N LEU A 144 10.78 -11.01 6.00
CA LEU A 144 11.47 -10.98 4.72
C LEU A 144 12.44 -12.14 4.59
N LYS A 145 12.64 -12.58 3.36
CA LYS A 145 13.61 -13.62 2.99
C LYS A 145 14.47 -13.08 1.86
N ASP A 146 15.69 -13.60 1.76
CA ASP A 146 16.55 -13.32 0.62
C ASP A 146 15.81 -13.64 -0.69
N GLY A 147 15.89 -12.74 -1.64
CA GLY A 147 15.20 -12.86 -2.92
C GLY A 147 13.74 -12.41 -2.90
N ASP A 148 13.20 -11.90 -1.78
CA ASP A 148 11.89 -11.27 -1.77
C ASP A 148 11.90 -9.97 -2.57
N THR A 149 10.87 -9.77 -3.39
CA THR A 149 10.59 -8.51 -4.06
C THR A 149 9.26 -7.97 -3.56
N LEU A 150 9.29 -6.82 -2.88
CA LEU A 150 8.08 -6.09 -2.50
C LEU A 150 7.67 -5.17 -3.64
N LEU A 151 6.37 -5.16 -3.93
CA LEU A 151 5.72 -4.21 -4.83
C LEU A 151 4.67 -3.42 -4.05
N LEU A 152 4.78 -2.09 -4.06
CA LEU A 152 3.70 -1.19 -3.65
C LEU A 152 3.17 -0.50 -4.90
N CYS A 153 1.84 -0.46 -5.07
CA CYS A 153 1.25 0.17 -6.24
C CYS A 153 -0.10 0.83 -5.94
N SER A 154 -0.44 1.82 -6.76
CA SER A 154 -1.79 2.37 -6.83
C SER A 154 -2.72 1.47 -7.64
N ASP A 155 -4.02 1.72 -7.54
CA ASP A 155 -5.09 1.09 -8.33
C ASP A 155 -4.92 1.27 -9.85
N GLY A 156 -4.21 2.33 -10.28
CA GLY A 156 -3.80 2.49 -11.69
C GLY A 156 -2.97 1.31 -12.25
N LEU A 157 -2.35 0.46 -11.39
CA LEU A 157 -1.80 -0.83 -11.79
C LEU A 157 -2.75 -1.98 -11.44
N CYS A 158 -3.02 -2.19 -10.15
CA CYS A 158 -3.75 -3.36 -9.67
C CYS A 158 -5.27 -3.32 -9.90
N GLY A 159 -5.80 -2.22 -10.39
CA GLY A 159 -7.17 -2.11 -10.90
C GLY A 159 -7.29 -2.36 -12.41
N LEU A 160 -6.17 -2.46 -13.13
CA LEU A 160 -6.11 -2.68 -14.57
C LEU A 160 -5.47 -4.03 -14.94
N CYS A 161 -4.48 -4.49 -14.16
CA CYS A 161 -3.80 -5.76 -14.35
C CYS A 161 -4.21 -6.76 -13.26
N HIS A 162 -4.50 -8.00 -13.66
CA HIS A 162 -4.77 -9.09 -12.73
C HIS A 162 -3.53 -9.44 -11.91
N ASP A 163 -3.73 -9.97 -10.70
CA ASP A 163 -2.64 -10.36 -9.80
C ASP A 163 -1.68 -11.40 -10.46
N GLU A 164 -2.20 -12.29 -11.30
CA GLU A 164 -1.42 -13.27 -12.06
C GLU A 164 -0.51 -12.63 -13.10
N GLU A 165 -0.98 -11.60 -13.80
CA GLU A 165 -0.20 -10.84 -14.78
C GLU A 165 0.91 -10.06 -14.09
N ILE A 166 0.60 -9.37 -12.99
CA ILE A 166 1.58 -8.67 -12.16
C ILE A 166 2.66 -9.65 -11.69
N MET A 167 2.26 -10.82 -11.17
CA MET A 167 3.17 -11.87 -10.74
C MET A 167 4.10 -12.32 -11.86
N GLN A 168 3.57 -12.63 -13.04
CA GLN A 168 4.35 -13.08 -14.19
C GLN A 168 5.38 -12.04 -14.61
N ILE A 169 5.01 -10.77 -14.68
CA ILE A 169 5.94 -9.68 -15.02
C ILE A 169 7.09 -9.59 -14.01
N ILE A 170 6.80 -9.71 -12.70
CA ILE A 170 7.83 -9.68 -11.66
C ILE A 170 8.75 -10.91 -11.79
N GLU A 171 8.19 -12.11 -11.99
CA GLU A 171 8.95 -13.34 -12.13
C GLU A 171 9.91 -13.31 -13.31
N GLU A 172 9.46 -12.80 -14.46
CA GLU A 172 10.26 -12.70 -15.68
C GLU A 172 11.38 -11.64 -15.60
N ASN A 173 11.28 -10.68 -14.68
CA ASN A 173 12.17 -9.51 -14.61
C ASN A 173 12.78 -9.29 -13.22
N GLN A 174 12.81 -10.31 -12.34
CA GLN A 174 13.27 -10.16 -10.96
C GLN A 174 14.73 -9.71 -10.82
N ASP A 175 15.57 -9.97 -11.82
CA ASP A 175 16.99 -9.58 -11.82
C ASP A 175 17.22 -8.12 -12.27
N ASP A 176 16.20 -7.46 -12.84
CA ASP A 176 16.26 -6.07 -13.30
C ASP A 176 14.97 -5.30 -12.92
N LEU A 177 14.99 -4.67 -11.74
CA LEU A 177 13.84 -3.90 -11.23
C LEU A 177 13.44 -2.73 -12.12
N MET A 178 14.37 -2.17 -12.91
CA MET A 178 14.03 -1.07 -13.82
C MET A 178 13.22 -1.60 -14.99
N THR A 179 13.65 -2.70 -15.61
CA THR A 179 12.87 -3.38 -16.65
C THR A 179 11.54 -3.88 -16.09
N CYS A 180 11.52 -4.48 -14.89
CA CYS A 180 10.30 -4.91 -14.21
C CYS A 180 9.29 -3.77 -14.07
N LYS A 181 9.73 -2.64 -13.53
CA LYS A 181 8.90 -1.43 -13.38
C LYS A 181 8.34 -0.96 -14.73
N ASP A 182 9.19 -0.88 -15.76
CA ASP A 182 8.76 -0.40 -17.09
C ASP A 182 7.72 -1.34 -17.71
N ARG A 183 7.89 -2.65 -17.56
CA ARG A 183 6.93 -3.66 -18.04
C ARG A 183 5.58 -3.61 -17.28
N LEU A 184 5.60 -3.38 -15.96
CA LEU A 184 4.38 -3.20 -15.18
C LEU A 184 3.61 -1.94 -15.61
N ILE A 185 4.31 -0.84 -15.87
CA ILE A 185 3.69 0.40 -16.39
C ILE A 185 3.12 0.16 -17.79
N GLU A 186 3.86 -0.51 -18.68
CA GLU A 186 3.43 -0.83 -20.04
C GLU A 186 2.14 -1.68 -20.02
N ALA A 187 2.09 -2.73 -19.20
CA ALA A 187 0.90 -3.57 -19.04
C ALA A 187 -0.33 -2.76 -18.61
N ALA A 188 -0.18 -1.89 -17.61
CA ALA A 188 -1.29 -1.03 -17.17
C ALA A 188 -1.73 -0.04 -18.26
N LEU A 189 -0.80 0.50 -19.06
CA LEU A 189 -1.13 1.39 -20.18
C LEU A 189 -1.83 0.63 -21.32
N GLU A 190 -1.41 -0.60 -21.63
CA GLU A 190 -2.06 -1.46 -22.63
C GLU A 190 -3.47 -1.89 -22.16
N ALA A 191 -3.68 -2.09 -20.86
CA ALA A 191 -4.99 -2.35 -20.27
C ALA A 191 -5.92 -1.11 -20.23
N GLY A 192 -5.44 0.04 -20.73
CA GLY A 192 -6.25 1.24 -20.92
C GLY A 192 -5.67 2.52 -20.29
N GLY A 193 -4.84 2.42 -19.24
CA GLY A 193 -4.15 3.57 -18.65
C GLY A 193 -5.10 4.66 -18.15
N TYR A 194 -6.23 4.30 -17.57
CA TYR A 194 -7.30 5.25 -17.22
C TYR A 194 -7.00 6.09 -15.98
N ASP A 195 -5.98 5.70 -15.22
CA ASP A 195 -5.61 6.37 -13.97
C ASP A 195 -4.09 6.57 -13.86
N ASN A 196 -3.67 7.32 -12.84
CA ASN A 196 -2.27 7.53 -12.52
C ASN A 196 -1.64 6.25 -11.97
N ILE A 197 -0.55 5.80 -12.59
CA ILE A 197 0.16 4.60 -12.23
C ILE A 197 1.34 4.98 -11.32
N THR A 198 1.34 4.47 -10.09
CA THR A 198 2.46 4.62 -9.16
C THR A 198 2.96 3.25 -8.74
N ILE A 199 4.28 3.02 -8.86
CA ILE A 199 4.92 1.74 -8.55
C ILE A 199 6.19 2.00 -7.74
N VAL A 200 6.36 1.24 -6.66
CA VAL A 200 7.61 1.14 -5.88
C VAL A 200 7.99 -0.32 -5.78
N LEU A 201 9.18 -0.67 -6.26
CA LEU A 201 9.76 -2.01 -6.15
C LEU A 201 10.95 -1.98 -5.19
N CYS A 202 11.04 -2.98 -4.32
CA CYS A 202 12.16 -3.16 -3.39
C CYS A 202 12.54 -4.65 -3.38
N HIS A 203 13.80 -4.96 -3.76
CA HIS A 203 14.35 -6.31 -3.73
C HIS A 203 15.24 -6.50 -2.51
N ILE A 204 15.07 -7.62 -1.82
CA ILE A 204 15.79 -8.00 -0.60
C ILE A 204 16.95 -8.93 -0.99
N MET A 205 18.16 -8.55 -0.59
CA MET A 205 19.42 -9.27 -0.88
C MET A 205 20.05 -9.77 0.41
#